data_fb7aafc45d4b4694faf116f5e16c76d0
#
_entry.id   fb7aafc45d4b4694faf116f5e16c76d0
#
_cell.length_a   1.000
_cell.length_b   1.000
_cell.length_c   1.000
_cell.angle_alpha   90.00
_cell.angle_beta   90.00
_cell.angle_gamma   90.00
#
_symmetry.space_group_name_H-M   'P 1'
#
loop_
_entity.id
_entity.type
_entity.pdbx_description
1 polymer ?
#
loop_
_entity_poly.entity_id
_entity_poly.type
_entity_poly.pdbx_seq_one_letter_code
_entity_poly.pdbx_strand_id
1 'polypeptide(L)'
;QARTSLSSYRMTFAFGGSILVLFLIEPLVDIFSKMKIVDGVPSQAFGWQMAAVVFAILAAIMFFLTFSWTKERVKPIKEEKTSLKDDVKDLATNKPWWILLVAGIMVIGFNSLRDGSAVYYFKYYVEASDTFSFTFMSASVTLITIYLVLGQAANILGIMLVPTFTRLMGKKYTFLAATVGATIFSILFYFLPKDGIYGILALQIIISICAGIVSPLLWSMYADISDYSEWKTGRRATGLIFSSSSM
;
A
#
# COMPACT_ATOMS: atom_id res chain seq x y z
N GLN A 1 -7.54 -5.93 19.69
CA GLN A 1 -6.07 -5.91 19.62
C GLN A 1 -5.54 -7.00 18.66
N ALA A 2 -5.95 -8.28 18.77
CA ALA A 2 -5.48 -9.36 17.91
C ALA A 2 -5.72 -9.11 16.41
N ARG A 3 -6.89 -8.58 16.01
CA ARG A 3 -7.20 -8.23 14.62
C ARG A 3 -6.28 -7.14 14.06
N THR A 4 -5.98 -6.12 14.87
CA THR A 4 -5.06 -5.05 14.47
C THR A 4 -3.65 -5.58 14.28
N SER A 5 -3.16 -6.43 15.20
CA SER A 5 -1.85 -7.08 15.08
C SER A 5 -1.77 -7.95 13.81
N LEU A 6 -2.80 -8.76 13.54
CA LEU A 6 -2.84 -9.61 12.33
C LEU A 6 -2.80 -8.77 11.04
N SER A 7 -3.58 -7.69 10.99
CA SER A 7 -3.56 -6.74 9.87
C SER A 7 -2.19 -6.08 9.71
N SER A 8 -1.53 -5.72 10.82
CA SER A 8 -0.18 -5.15 10.80
C SER A 8 0.84 -6.14 10.23
N TYR A 9 0.85 -7.40 10.66
CA TYR A 9 1.75 -8.41 10.09
C TYR A 9 1.54 -8.60 8.59
N ARG A 10 0.28 -8.75 8.16
CA ARG A 10 -0.06 -8.89 6.74
C ARG A 10 0.46 -7.70 5.93
N MET A 11 0.28 -6.47 6.40
CA MET A 11 0.75 -5.26 5.72
C MET A 11 2.27 -5.16 5.72
N THR A 12 2.95 -5.53 6.81
CA THR A 12 4.42 -5.55 6.87
C THR A 12 5.00 -6.45 5.78
N PHE A 13 4.47 -7.66 5.60
CA PHE A 13 4.92 -8.56 4.54
C PHE A 13 4.59 -8.02 3.13
N ALA A 14 3.44 -7.37 2.95
CA ALA A 14 3.07 -6.76 1.67
C ALA A 14 4.04 -5.63 1.29
N PHE A 15 4.36 -4.72 2.20
CA PHE A 15 5.34 -3.65 1.97
C PHE A 15 6.76 -4.20 1.82
N GLY A 16 7.13 -5.24 2.56
CA GLY A 16 8.41 -5.95 2.37
C GLY A 16 8.56 -6.51 0.97
N GLY A 17 7.52 -7.17 0.44
CA GLY A 17 7.48 -7.63 -0.94
C GLY A 17 7.57 -6.48 -1.95
N SER A 18 6.88 -5.36 -1.69
CA SER A 18 6.96 -4.16 -2.53
C SER A 18 8.38 -3.59 -2.60
N ILE A 19 9.10 -3.54 -1.48
CA ILE A 19 10.52 -3.11 -1.44
C ILE A 19 11.38 -4.00 -2.33
N LEU A 20 11.22 -5.33 -2.24
CA LEU A 20 11.98 -6.27 -3.07
C LEU A 20 11.74 -6.03 -4.56
N VAL A 21 10.47 -5.85 -4.96
CA VAL A 21 10.12 -5.57 -6.36
C VAL A 21 10.73 -4.25 -6.81
N LEU A 22 10.54 -3.17 -6.05
CA LEU A 22 11.06 -1.84 -6.41
C LEU A 22 12.58 -1.82 -6.54
N PHE A 23 13.28 -2.53 -5.65
CA PHE A 23 14.73 -2.55 -5.64
C PHE A 23 15.33 -3.44 -6.74
N LEU A 24 14.63 -4.51 -7.13
CA LEU A 24 15.12 -5.48 -8.12
C LEU A 24 14.68 -5.15 -9.55
N ILE A 25 13.64 -4.32 -9.74
CA ILE A 25 13.07 -4.12 -11.08
C ILE A 25 14.03 -3.40 -12.02
N GLU A 26 14.70 -2.33 -11.58
CA GLU A 26 15.65 -1.59 -12.41
C GLU A 26 16.85 -2.44 -12.82
N PRO A 27 17.56 -3.14 -11.90
CA PRO A 27 18.63 -4.08 -12.27
C PRO A 27 18.18 -5.16 -13.25
N LEU A 28 17.01 -5.74 -13.07
CA LEU A 28 16.49 -6.76 -13.98
C LEU A 28 16.20 -6.17 -15.37
N VAL A 29 15.59 -4.99 -15.44
CA VAL A 29 15.34 -4.28 -16.70
C VAL A 29 16.64 -3.99 -17.43
N ASP A 30 17.68 -3.52 -16.73
CA ASP A 30 18.98 -3.24 -17.33
C ASP A 30 19.64 -4.51 -17.88
N ILE A 31 19.65 -5.59 -17.11
CA ILE A 31 20.20 -6.89 -17.55
C ILE A 31 19.48 -7.39 -18.79
N PHE A 32 18.15 -7.42 -18.78
CA PHE A 32 17.38 -7.95 -19.91
C PHE A 32 17.36 -7.04 -21.12
N SER A 33 17.44 -5.71 -20.94
CA SER A 33 17.50 -4.78 -22.06
C SER A 33 18.74 -5.01 -22.93
N LYS A 34 19.88 -5.37 -22.31
CA LYS A 34 21.14 -5.69 -22.98
C LYS A 34 21.09 -6.98 -23.79
N MET A 35 20.12 -7.87 -23.52
CA MET A 35 19.97 -9.13 -24.27
C MET A 35 19.35 -8.93 -25.66
N LYS A 36 18.65 -7.82 -25.89
CA LYS A 36 18.04 -7.49 -27.18
C LYS A 36 18.43 -6.11 -27.62
N ILE A 37 19.23 -6.04 -28.67
CA ILE A 37 19.67 -4.78 -29.30
C ILE A 37 18.72 -4.49 -30.47
N VAL A 38 18.15 -3.29 -30.50
CA VAL A 38 17.33 -2.76 -31.60
C VAL A 38 17.95 -1.45 -32.05
N ASP A 39 18.27 -1.32 -33.32
CA ASP A 39 18.95 -0.15 -33.93
C ASP A 39 20.24 0.26 -33.20
N GLY A 40 20.99 -0.73 -32.71
CA GLY A 40 22.28 -0.51 -32.01
C GLY A 40 22.15 -0.08 -30.54
N VAL A 41 20.93 0.00 -29.98
CA VAL A 41 20.64 0.39 -28.59
C VAL A 41 19.94 -0.73 -27.85
N PRO A 42 20.26 -0.96 -26.55
CA PRO A 42 19.53 -1.92 -25.69
C PRO A 42 18.03 -1.61 -25.64
N SER A 43 17.20 -2.64 -25.87
CA SER A 43 15.75 -2.48 -25.90
C SER A 43 15.15 -2.40 -24.51
N GLN A 44 14.85 -1.20 -24.02
CA GLN A 44 14.19 -0.97 -22.73
C GLN A 44 12.82 -1.67 -22.66
N ALA A 45 12.05 -1.67 -23.75
CA ALA A 45 10.75 -2.36 -23.79
C ALA A 45 10.87 -3.86 -23.53
N PHE A 46 11.90 -4.50 -24.12
CA PHE A 46 12.16 -5.91 -23.87
C PHE A 46 12.62 -6.15 -22.42
N GLY A 47 13.44 -5.25 -21.86
CA GLY A 47 13.86 -5.30 -20.47
C GLY A 47 12.66 -5.30 -19.49
N TRP A 48 11.74 -4.36 -19.66
CA TRP A 48 10.51 -4.29 -18.85
C TRP A 48 9.61 -5.51 -19.01
N GLN A 49 9.47 -6.00 -20.25
CA GLN A 49 8.66 -7.20 -20.52
C GLN A 49 9.22 -8.43 -19.80
N MET A 50 10.53 -8.67 -19.88
CA MET A 50 11.15 -9.82 -19.26
C MET A 50 11.19 -9.72 -17.72
N ALA A 51 11.43 -8.55 -17.17
CA ALA A 51 11.33 -8.31 -15.73
C ALA A 51 9.91 -8.61 -15.22
N ALA A 52 8.87 -8.17 -15.93
CA ALA A 52 7.48 -8.49 -15.58
C ALA A 52 7.20 -10.01 -15.62
N VAL A 53 7.75 -10.74 -16.60
CA VAL A 53 7.61 -12.20 -16.70
C VAL A 53 8.25 -12.89 -15.48
N VAL A 54 9.44 -12.45 -15.06
CA VAL A 54 10.10 -13.03 -13.86
C VAL A 54 9.23 -12.85 -12.61
N PHE A 55 8.69 -11.64 -12.38
CA PHE A 55 7.81 -11.41 -11.25
C PHE A 55 6.48 -12.16 -11.36
N ALA A 56 5.93 -12.31 -12.57
CA ALA A 56 4.71 -13.11 -12.79
C ALA A 56 4.92 -14.58 -12.45
N ILE A 57 6.05 -15.17 -12.85
CA ILE A 57 6.40 -16.55 -12.51
C ILE A 57 6.57 -16.69 -10.98
N LEU A 58 7.29 -15.76 -10.34
CA LEU A 58 7.47 -15.77 -8.89
C LEU A 58 6.12 -15.68 -8.17
N ALA A 59 5.23 -14.80 -8.61
CA ALA A 59 3.88 -14.66 -8.06
C ALA A 59 3.07 -15.97 -8.22
N ALA A 60 3.11 -16.60 -9.40
CA ALA A 60 2.43 -17.87 -9.64
C ALA A 60 2.93 -18.98 -8.70
N ILE A 61 4.25 -19.08 -8.50
CA ILE A 61 4.84 -20.03 -7.55
C ILE A 61 4.35 -19.75 -6.12
N MET A 62 4.37 -18.48 -5.68
CA MET A 62 3.92 -18.10 -4.34
C MET A 62 2.44 -18.40 -4.12
N PHE A 63 1.58 -18.15 -5.12
CA PHE A 63 0.15 -18.51 -5.05
C PHE A 63 -0.04 -20.03 -4.97
N PHE A 64 0.70 -20.80 -5.77
CA PHE A 64 0.65 -22.25 -5.72
C PHE A 64 1.11 -22.80 -4.36
N LEU A 65 2.19 -22.27 -3.80
CA LEU A 65 2.66 -22.64 -2.46
C LEU A 65 1.62 -22.28 -1.40
N THR A 66 1.01 -21.10 -1.49
CA THR A 66 -0.05 -20.69 -0.57
C THR A 66 -1.23 -21.64 -0.64
N PHE A 67 -1.67 -22.02 -1.84
CA PHE A 67 -2.75 -22.99 -2.03
C PHE A 67 -2.41 -24.35 -1.44
N SER A 68 -1.19 -24.87 -1.67
CA SER A 68 -0.81 -26.22 -1.20
C SER A 68 -0.58 -26.31 0.31
N TRP A 69 -0.13 -25.21 0.95
CA TRP A 69 0.16 -25.21 2.39
C TRP A 69 -1.02 -24.75 3.25
N THR A 70 -2.02 -24.07 2.66
CA THR A 70 -3.17 -23.56 3.40
C THR A 70 -4.33 -24.56 3.34
N LYS A 71 -4.86 -24.92 4.50
CA LYS A 71 -6.08 -25.74 4.62
C LYS A 71 -7.13 -24.93 5.38
N GLU A 72 -8.31 -24.80 4.81
CA GLU A 72 -9.45 -24.21 5.49
C GLU A 72 -9.91 -25.12 6.65
N ARG A 73 -9.65 -24.68 7.88
CA ARG A 73 -9.98 -25.46 9.09
C ARG A 73 -11.29 -24.99 9.74
N VAL A 74 -11.70 -23.76 9.50
CA VAL A 74 -12.89 -23.16 10.06
C VAL A 74 -13.96 -23.14 8.98
N LYS A 75 -14.97 -23.99 9.13
CA LYS A 75 -16.15 -23.94 8.25
C LYS A 75 -16.95 -22.69 8.58
N PRO A 76 -17.43 -21.94 7.58
CA PRO A 76 -18.33 -20.83 7.82
C PRO A 76 -19.56 -21.33 8.58
N ILE A 77 -19.97 -20.60 9.61
CA ILE A 77 -21.24 -20.83 10.27
C ILE A 77 -22.29 -20.75 9.15
N LYS A 78 -23.22 -21.75 9.08
CA LYS A 78 -24.31 -21.73 8.11
C LYS A 78 -25.04 -20.40 8.27
N GLU A 79 -24.73 -19.45 7.39
CA GLU A 79 -25.50 -18.21 7.30
C GLU A 79 -26.89 -18.59 6.77
N GLU A 80 -27.93 -18.16 7.45
CA GLU A 80 -29.28 -18.22 6.89
C GLU A 80 -29.22 -17.52 5.53
N LYS A 81 -29.80 -18.13 4.50
CA LYS A 81 -29.80 -17.59 3.13
C LYS A 81 -30.53 -16.25 3.13
N THR A 82 -29.79 -15.19 3.41
CA THR A 82 -30.29 -13.83 3.31
C THR A 82 -30.40 -13.43 1.84
N SER A 83 -31.40 -12.66 1.51
CA SER A 83 -31.53 -12.10 0.16
C SER A 83 -30.42 -11.05 -0.03
N LEU A 84 -29.66 -11.11 -1.12
CA LEU A 84 -28.67 -10.09 -1.50
C LEU A 84 -29.27 -8.68 -1.44
N LYS A 85 -30.56 -8.53 -1.73
CA LYS A 85 -31.28 -7.26 -1.68
C LYS A 85 -31.35 -6.69 -0.26
N ASP A 86 -31.58 -7.55 0.73
CA ASP A 86 -31.65 -7.14 2.13
C ASP A 86 -30.26 -6.79 2.66
N ASP A 87 -29.23 -7.54 2.29
CA ASP A 87 -27.84 -7.25 2.68
C ASP A 87 -27.37 -5.92 2.10
N VAL A 88 -27.68 -5.63 0.82
CA VAL A 88 -27.37 -4.32 0.19
C VAL A 88 -28.14 -3.18 0.87
N LYS A 89 -29.41 -3.40 1.26
CA LYS A 89 -30.20 -2.41 1.97
C LYS A 89 -29.63 -2.12 3.36
N ASP A 90 -29.21 -3.15 4.08
CA ASP A 90 -28.58 -3.01 5.40
C ASP A 90 -27.27 -2.25 5.30
N LEU A 91 -26.45 -2.53 4.27
CA LEU A 91 -25.21 -1.81 3.99
C LEU A 91 -25.48 -0.34 3.65
N ALA A 92 -26.46 -0.07 2.77
CA ALA A 92 -26.81 1.30 2.37
C ALA A 92 -27.32 2.16 3.54
N THR A 93 -27.91 1.54 4.55
CA THR A 93 -28.36 2.24 5.76
C THR A 93 -27.30 2.35 6.86
N ASN A 94 -26.12 1.74 6.66
CA ASN A 94 -25.03 1.73 7.62
C ASN A 94 -24.17 3.01 7.50
N LYS A 95 -24.51 4.05 8.26
CA LYS A 95 -23.76 5.33 8.26
C LYS A 95 -22.27 5.19 8.55
N PRO A 96 -21.79 4.41 9.55
CA PRO A 96 -20.37 4.17 9.77
C PRO A 96 -19.64 3.60 8.55
N TRP A 97 -20.28 2.73 7.78
CA TRP A 97 -19.71 2.17 6.56
C TRP A 97 -19.50 3.24 5.50
N TRP A 98 -20.46 4.12 5.25
CA TRP A 98 -20.33 5.22 4.29
C TRP A 98 -19.18 6.17 4.64
N ILE A 99 -19.06 6.53 5.92
CA ILE A 99 -17.98 7.41 6.40
C ILE A 99 -16.61 6.76 6.13
N LEU A 100 -16.48 5.46 6.47
CA LEU A 100 -15.22 4.75 6.31
C LEU A 100 -14.92 4.45 4.84
N LEU A 101 -15.93 4.22 4.01
CA LEU A 101 -15.78 4.04 2.57
C LEU A 101 -15.19 5.30 1.92
N VAL A 102 -15.79 6.47 2.18
CA VAL A 102 -15.29 7.75 1.68
C VAL A 102 -13.87 8.02 2.18
N ALA A 103 -13.62 7.80 3.47
CA ALA A 103 -12.28 7.95 4.04
C ALA A 103 -11.26 7.01 3.35
N GLY A 104 -11.65 5.76 3.09
CA GLY A 104 -10.83 4.77 2.38
C GLY A 104 -10.49 5.21 0.95
N ILE A 105 -11.49 5.65 0.19
CA ILE A 105 -11.29 6.18 -1.18
C ILE A 105 -10.31 7.37 -1.16
N MET A 106 -10.46 8.30 -0.22
CA MET A 106 -9.58 9.45 -0.10
C MET A 106 -8.14 9.04 0.25
N VAL A 107 -7.96 8.09 1.17
CA VAL A 107 -6.64 7.58 1.57
C VAL A 107 -5.96 6.85 0.42
N ILE A 108 -6.67 5.95 -0.27
CA ILE A 108 -6.12 5.21 -1.40
C ILE A 108 -5.82 6.17 -2.56
N GLY A 109 -6.75 7.09 -2.87
CA GLY A 109 -6.56 8.11 -3.88
C GLY A 109 -5.35 8.99 -3.61
N PHE A 110 -5.18 9.46 -2.37
CA PHE A 110 -4.01 10.24 -1.96
C PHE A 110 -2.70 9.48 -2.18
N ASN A 111 -2.60 8.23 -1.73
CA ASN A 111 -1.39 7.43 -1.90
C ASN A 111 -1.11 7.14 -3.39
N SER A 112 -2.13 6.77 -4.18
CA SER A 112 -1.98 6.50 -5.60
C SER A 112 -1.54 7.72 -6.40
N LEU A 113 -2.12 8.89 -6.12
CA LEU A 113 -1.71 10.15 -6.76
C LEU A 113 -0.28 10.53 -6.38
N ARG A 114 0.09 10.38 -5.11
CA ARG A 114 1.43 10.73 -4.62
C ARG A 114 2.50 9.82 -5.24
N ASP A 115 2.31 8.51 -5.19
CA ASP A 115 3.28 7.55 -5.73
C ASP A 115 3.34 7.62 -7.26
N GLY A 116 2.20 7.78 -7.93
CA GLY A 116 2.13 7.92 -9.38
C GLY A 116 2.74 9.22 -9.89
N SER A 117 2.56 10.34 -9.18
CA SER A 117 3.15 11.63 -9.57
C SER A 117 4.64 11.74 -9.24
N ALA A 118 5.18 10.90 -8.36
CA ALA A 118 6.58 10.94 -7.98
C ALA A 118 7.53 10.80 -9.19
N VAL A 119 7.20 9.92 -10.15
CA VAL A 119 7.98 9.73 -11.38
C VAL A 119 8.11 11.03 -12.16
N TYR A 120 6.98 11.73 -12.34
CA TYR A 120 6.95 13.00 -13.07
C TYR A 120 7.62 14.13 -12.29
N TYR A 121 7.46 14.17 -10.97
CA TYR A 121 8.09 15.14 -10.10
C TYR A 121 9.61 15.06 -10.18
N PHE A 122 10.21 13.88 -10.05
CA PHE A 122 11.66 13.72 -10.15
C PHE A 122 12.18 13.95 -11.57
N LYS A 123 11.43 13.56 -12.60
CA LYS A 123 11.83 13.72 -14.00
C LYS A 123 11.78 15.17 -14.48
N TYR A 124 10.74 15.92 -14.13
CA TYR A 124 10.48 17.23 -14.73
C TYR A 124 10.72 18.41 -13.79
N TYR A 125 10.67 18.22 -12.47
CA TYR A 125 10.85 19.31 -11.52
C TYR A 125 12.21 19.27 -10.84
N VAL A 126 12.63 18.12 -10.33
CA VAL A 126 13.93 17.98 -9.66
C VAL A 126 15.06 17.87 -10.68
N GLU A 127 14.80 17.40 -11.90
CA GLU A 127 15.76 17.18 -12.99
C GLU A 127 17.02 16.39 -12.55
N ALA A 128 16.87 15.55 -11.52
CA ALA A 128 17.95 14.86 -10.83
C ALA A 128 18.36 13.57 -11.55
N SER A 129 18.51 13.61 -12.87
CA SER A 129 18.82 12.40 -13.65
C SER A 129 20.18 11.77 -13.33
N ASP A 130 21.18 12.55 -12.86
CA ASP A 130 22.57 12.05 -12.80
C ASP A 130 23.30 12.28 -11.48
N THR A 131 22.78 13.07 -10.55
CA THR A 131 23.55 13.50 -9.37
C THR A 131 23.50 12.51 -8.21
N PHE A 132 22.56 11.57 -8.22
CA PHE A 132 22.38 10.56 -7.18
C PHE A 132 22.10 9.19 -7.80
N SER A 133 23.15 8.56 -8.36
CA SER A 133 23.07 7.16 -8.78
C SER A 133 23.92 6.29 -7.87
N PHE A 134 23.30 5.29 -7.28
CA PHE A 134 23.99 4.23 -6.54
C PHE A 134 24.04 2.99 -7.43
N THR A 135 25.24 2.44 -7.66
CA THR A 135 25.39 1.24 -8.48
C THR A 135 25.16 -0.01 -7.62
N PHE A 136 24.12 -0.76 -7.92
CA PHE A 136 23.83 -2.04 -7.32
C PHE A 136 23.71 -3.13 -8.40
N MET A 137 24.40 -4.25 -8.25
CA MET A 137 24.46 -5.34 -9.23
C MET A 137 24.78 -4.87 -10.66
N SER A 138 25.69 -3.88 -10.81
CA SER A 138 26.09 -3.27 -12.09
C SER A 138 24.98 -2.43 -12.77
N ALA A 139 23.89 -2.11 -12.08
CA ALA A 139 22.87 -1.18 -12.55
C ALA A 139 22.85 0.09 -11.68
N SER A 140 22.52 1.22 -12.28
CA SER A 140 22.34 2.48 -11.58
C SER A 140 20.95 2.52 -10.95
N VAL A 141 20.87 2.71 -9.63
CA VAL A 141 19.62 2.94 -8.91
C VAL A 141 19.32 4.43 -8.91
N THR A 142 18.16 4.81 -9.41
CA THR A 142 17.77 6.22 -9.55
C THR A 142 17.29 6.82 -8.22
N LEU A 143 17.31 8.16 -8.11
CA LEU A 143 16.82 8.87 -6.93
C LEU A 143 15.34 8.57 -6.65
N ILE A 144 14.53 8.36 -7.70
CA ILE A 144 13.13 7.98 -7.54
C ILE A 144 12.98 6.60 -6.89
N THR A 145 13.81 5.63 -7.25
CA THR A 145 13.77 4.31 -6.62
C THR A 145 14.15 4.41 -5.14
N ILE A 146 15.16 5.21 -4.80
CA ILE A 146 15.51 5.49 -3.39
C ILE A 146 14.33 6.12 -2.65
N TYR A 147 13.67 7.12 -3.24
CA TYR A 147 12.50 7.78 -2.68
C TYR A 147 11.35 6.78 -2.40
N LEU A 148 11.02 5.93 -3.37
CA LEU A 148 9.96 4.94 -3.24
C LEU A 148 10.32 3.85 -2.21
N VAL A 149 11.54 3.33 -2.24
CA VAL A 149 12.01 2.30 -1.29
C VAL A 149 12.03 2.84 0.15
N LEU A 150 12.54 4.06 0.35
CA LEU A 150 12.49 4.72 1.66
C LEU A 150 11.05 4.91 2.14
N GLY A 151 10.13 5.28 1.23
CA GLY A 151 8.71 5.39 1.53
C GLY A 151 8.13 4.05 2.01
N GLN A 152 8.41 2.95 1.32
CA GLN A 152 7.93 1.62 1.71
C GLN A 152 8.53 1.16 3.05
N ALA A 153 9.83 1.39 3.26
CA ALA A 153 10.47 1.09 4.54
C ALA A 153 9.85 1.91 5.70
N ALA A 154 9.60 3.19 5.47
CA ALA A 154 8.93 4.07 6.43
C ALA A 154 7.48 3.66 6.70
N ASN A 155 6.74 3.14 5.71
CA ASN A 155 5.42 2.53 5.90
C ASN A 155 5.48 1.37 6.90
N ILE A 156 6.49 0.50 6.80
CA ILE A 156 6.68 -0.63 7.74
C ILE A 156 6.88 -0.09 9.17
N LEU A 157 7.71 0.94 9.34
CA LEU A 157 7.89 1.58 10.65
C LEU A 157 6.56 2.13 11.18
N GLY A 158 5.76 2.80 10.35
CA GLY A 158 4.43 3.27 10.69
C GLY A 158 3.51 2.13 11.17
N ILE A 159 3.49 1.00 10.46
CA ILE A 159 2.71 -0.19 10.84
C ILE A 159 3.12 -0.72 12.21
N MET A 160 4.41 -0.76 12.51
CA MET A 160 4.92 -1.23 13.82
C MET A 160 4.48 -0.32 14.97
N LEU A 161 4.23 0.95 14.71
CA LEU A 161 3.75 1.92 15.71
C LEU A 161 2.24 1.83 15.98
N VAL A 162 1.46 1.20 15.11
CA VAL A 162 -0.01 1.10 15.23
C VAL A 162 -0.48 0.53 16.57
N PRO A 163 0.05 -0.60 17.08
CA PRO A 163 -0.41 -1.15 18.36
C PRO A 163 -0.19 -0.20 19.53
N THR A 164 0.90 0.55 19.51
CA THR A 164 1.24 1.51 20.56
C THR A 164 0.26 2.69 20.55
N PHE A 165 0.07 3.34 19.42
CA PHE A 165 -0.84 4.47 19.30
C PHE A 165 -2.31 4.10 19.53
N THR A 166 -2.74 2.94 19.05
CA THR A 166 -4.11 2.47 19.30
C THR A 166 -4.40 2.14 20.76
N ARG A 167 -3.40 1.74 21.53
CA ARG A 167 -3.53 1.56 22.98
C ARG A 167 -3.69 2.89 23.72
N LEU A 168 -2.97 3.93 23.27
CA LEU A 168 -2.98 5.25 23.91
C LEU A 168 -4.23 6.06 23.59
N MET A 169 -4.63 6.10 22.32
CA MET A 169 -5.67 7.03 21.84
C MET A 169 -6.89 6.33 21.23
N GLY A 170 -6.84 5.00 21.07
CA GLY A 170 -7.87 4.25 20.33
C GLY A 170 -7.75 4.39 18.81
N LYS A 171 -8.43 3.50 18.06
CA LYS A 171 -8.32 3.41 16.60
C LYS A 171 -8.73 4.70 15.89
N LYS A 172 -9.85 5.31 16.27
CA LYS A 172 -10.42 6.52 15.65
C LYS A 172 -9.45 7.71 15.71
N TYR A 173 -8.94 8.01 16.90
CA TYR A 173 -8.06 9.17 17.08
C TYR A 173 -6.67 8.92 16.48
N THR A 174 -6.17 7.70 16.51
CA THR A 174 -4.91 7.33 15.84
C THR A 174 -5.04 7.51 14.32
N PHE A 175 -6.14 7.06 13.72
CA PHE A 175 -6.43 7.26 12.31
C PHE A 175 -6.49 8.74 11.95
N LEU A 176 -7.24 9.54 12.73
CA LEU A 176 -7.36 10.98 12.51
C LEU A 176 -6.01 11.70 12.64
N ALA A 177 -5.26 11.43 13.70
CA ALA A 177 -3.95 12.06 13.92
C ALA A 177 -2.95 11.74 12.81
N ALA A 178 -2.89 10.48 12.37
CA ALA A 178 -2.03 10.06 11.27
C ALA A 178 -2.43 10.71 9.94
N THR A 179 -3.73 10.78 9.64
CA THR A 179 -4.23 11.43 8.41
C THR A 179 -3.96 12.93 8.41
N VAL A 180 -4.22 13.62 9.53
CA VAL A 180 -3.93 15.06 9.68
C VAL A 180 -2.42 15.30 9.57
N GLY A 181 -1.60 14.49 10.21
CA GLY A 181 -0.14 14.56 10.10
C GLY A 181 0.34 14.40 8.65
N ALA A 182 -0.14 13.36 7.95
CA ALA A 182 0.18 13.17 6.54
C ALA A 182 -0.19 14.38 5.67
N THR A 183 -1.36 14.99 5.93
CA THR A 183 -1.82 16.18 5.22
C THR A 183 -0.92 17.38 5.47
N ILE A 184 -0.60 17.69 6.73
CA ILE A 184 0.27 18.82 7.10
C ILE A 184 1.65 18.68 6.45
N PHE A 185 2.28 17.51 6.57
CA PHE A 185 3.61 17.28 6.00
C PHE A 185 3.59 17.24 4.46
N SER A 186 2.47 16.85 3.83
CA SER A 186 2.29 16.94 2.38
C SER A 186 2.16 18.40 1.91
N ILE A 187 1.52 19.27 2.70
CA ILE A 187 1.48 20.72 2.42
C ILE A 187 2.88 21.32 2.56
N LEU A 188 3.63 20.92 3.60
CA LEU A 188 5.01 21.36 3.77
C LEU A 188 5.91 20.92 2.63
N PHE A 189 5.68 19.73 2.07
CA PHE A 189 6.41 19.21 0.91
C PHE A 189 6.31 20.14 -0.30
N TYR A 190 5.16 20.81 -0.50
CA TYR A 190 4.95 21.75 -1.59
C TYR A 190 5.90 22.96 -1.53
N PHE A 191 6.32 23.38 -0.34
CA PHE A 191 7.21 24.55 -0.16
C PHE A 191 8.69 24.21 -0.25
N LEU A 192 9.06 22.95 -0.46
CA LEU A 192 10.47 22.57 -0.58
C LEU A 192 11.07 23.04 -1.91
N PRO A 193 12.31 23.59 -1.88
CA PRO A 193 13.04 23.90 -3.10
C PRO A 193 13.47 22.60 -3.81
N LYS A 194 13.57 22.66 -5.14
CA LYS A 194 13.96 21.51 -5.97
C LYS A 194 15.34 20.92 -5.62
N ASP A 195 16.26 21.74 -5.12
CA ASP A 195 17.61 21.32 -4.72
C ASP A 195 17.65 20.72 -3.30
N GLY A 196 16.54 20.78 -2.56
CA GLY A 196 16.43 20.30 -1.19
C GLY A 196 16.21 18.79 -1.06
N ILE A 197 17.03 17.96 -1.73
CA ILE A 197 16.86 16.50 -1.80
C ILE A 197 16.70 15.86 -0.41
N TYR A 198 17.52 16.25 0.56
CA TYR A 198 17.41 15.72 1.92
C TYR A 198 16.09 16.07 2.60
N GLY A 199 15.56 17.27 2.36
CA GLY A 199 14.25 17.68 2.85
C GLY A 199 13.11 16.87 2.20
N ILE A 200 13.20 16.63 0.89
CA ILE A 200 12.27 15.81 0.12
C ILE A 200 12.23 14.39 0.70
N LEU A 201 13.41 13.76 0.91
CA LEU A 201 13.50 12.41 1.48
C LEU A 201 13.04 12.35 2.94
N ALA A 202 13.36 13.36 3.75
CA ALA A 202 12.91 13.42 5.15
C ALA A 202 11.38 13.54 5.26
N LEU A 203 10.75 14.43 4.49
CA LEU A 203 9.29 14.54 4.45
C LEU A 203 8.62 13.28 3.89
N GLN A 204 9.24 12.63 2.88
CA GLN A 204 8.79 11.34 2.37
C GLN A 204 8.69 10.31 3.50
N ILE A 205 9.73 10.18 4.32
CA ILE A 205 9.76 9.25 5.45
C ILE A 205 8.61 9.56 6.42
N ILE A 206 8.44 10.82 6.82
CA ILE A 206 7.43 11.21 7.81
C ILE A 206 6.02 10.96 7.27
N ILE A 207 5.72 11.36 6.03
CA ILE A 207 4.41 11.15 5.39
C ILE A 207 4.14 9.64 5.26
N SER A 208 5.15 8.85 4.89
CA SER A 208 4.99 7.40 4.74
C SER A 208 4.80 6.68 6.08
N ILE A 209 5.42 7.14 7.17
CA ILE A 209 5.11 6.64 8.52
C ILE A 209 3.63 6.88 8.84
N CYS A 210 3.12 8.08 8.59
CA CYS A 210 1.71 8.39 8.79
C CYS A 210 0.80 7.49 7.93
N ALA A 211 1.11 7.30 6.66
CA ALA A 211 0.37 6.42 5.74
C ALA A 211 0.40 4.96 6.20
N GLY A 212 1.55 4.49 6.70
CA GLY A 212 1.74 3.16 7.28
C GLY A 212 0.87 2.91 8.51
N ILE A 213 0.63 3.94 9.34
CA ILE A 213 -0.30 3.86 10.47
C ILE A 213 -1.75 3.73 9.98
N VAL A 214 -2.14 4.47 8.95
CA VAL A 214 -3.51 4.50 8.42
C VAL A 214 -3.94 3.17 7.80
N SER A 215 -3.06 2.53 7.03
CA SER A 215 -3.39 1.33 6.24
C SER A 215 -3.97 0.16 7.05
N PRO A 216 -3.32 -0.37 8.10
CA PRO A 216 -3.87 -1.48 8.88
C PRO A 216 -5.07 -1.08 9.72
N LEU A 217 -5.17 0.21 10.13
CA LEU A 217 -6.30 0.73 10.86
C LEU A 217 -7.56 0.73 10.02
N LEU A 218 -7.48 1.15 8.76
CA LEU A 218 -8.60 1.14 7.83
C LEU A 218 -9.23 -0.25 7.74
N TRP A 219 -8.43 -1.29 7.49
CA TRP A 219 -8.90 -2.68 7.44
C TRP A 219 -9.45 -3.19 8.76
N SER A 220 -8.82 -2.82 9.87
CA SER A 220 -9.32 -3.17 11.21
C SER A 220 -10.66 -2.51 11.54
N MET A 221 -10.89 -1.28 11.08
CA MET A 221 -12.14 -0.56 11.28
C MET A 221 -13.26 -1.10 10.39
N TYR A 222 -12.99 -1.60 9.18
CA TYR A 222 -13.98 -2.33 8.38
C TYR A 222 -14.46 -3.61 9.10
N ALA A 223 -13.55 -4.33 9.77
CA ALA A 223 -13.96 -5.48 10.59
C ALA A 223 -14.85 -5.07 11.77
N ASP A 224 -14.56 -3.94 12.43
CA ASP A 224 -15.38 -3.42 13.51
C ASP A 224 -16.78 -2.98 13.00
N ILE A 225 -16.88 -2.44 11.79
CA ILE A 225 -18.17 -2.10 11.15
C ILE A 225 -18.98 -3.36 10.83
N SER A 226 -18.33 -4.45 10.44
CA SER A 226 -18.98 -5.73 10.23
C SER A 226 -19.62 -6.26 11.54
N ASP A 227 -18.88 -6.19 12.65
CA ASP A 227 -19.39 -6.58 13.97
C ASP A 227 -20.55 -5.65 14.42
N TYR A 228 -20.46 -4.34 14.15
CA TYR A 228 -21.55 -3.39 14.41
C TYR A 228 -22.79 -3.68 13.57
N SER A 229 -22.63 -4.04 12.30
CA SER A 229 -23.75 -4.42 11.44
C SER A 229 -24.44 -5.67 11.97
N GLU A 230 -23.68 -6.69 12.38
CA GLU A 230 -24.21 -7.92 12.98
C GLU A 230 -24.98 -7.62 14.27
N TRP A 231 -24.44 -6.78 15.15
CA TRP A 231 -25.13 -6.37 16.37
C TRP A 231 -26.44 -5.65 16.11
N LYS A 232 -26.49 -4.81 15.09
CA LYS A 232 -27.67 -3.97 14.78
C LYS A 232 -28.77 -4.73 14.03
N THR A 233 -28.41 -5.60 13.10
CA THR A 233 -29.34 -6.27 12.18
C THR A 233 -29.55 -7.76 12.50
N GLY A 234 -28.74 -8.33 13.40
CA GLY A 234 -28.71 -9.78 13.67
C GLY A 234 -28.11 -10.59 12.52
N ARG A 235 -27.64 -9.93 11.45
CA ARG A 235 -27.10 -10.57 10.23
C ARG A 235 -25.65 -10.17 9.99
N ARG A 236 -24.86 -11.14 9.57
CA ARG A 236 -23.43 -10.95 9.36
C ARG A 236 -23.11 -10.74 7.86
N ALA A 237 -23.12 -9.48 7.41
CA ALA A 237 -22.81 -9.10 6.03
C ALA A 237 -21.30 -8.85 5.79
N THR A 238 -20.41 -9.62 6.44
CA THR A 238 -18.95 -9.41 6.39
C THR A 238 -18.41 -9.43 4.97
N GLY A 239 -18.83 -10.42 4.16
CA GLY A 239 -18.39 -10.56 2.77
C GLY A 239 -18.74 -9.32 1.94
N LEU A 240 -19.95 -8.79 2.08
CA LEU A 240 -20.40 -7.62 1.34
C LEU A 240 -19.65 -6.34 1.75
N ILE A 241 -19.40 -6.16 3.06
CA ILE A 241 -18.65 -5.01 3.59
C ILE A 241 -17.21 -5.00 3.04
N PHE A 242 -16.52 -6.14 3.09
CA PHE A 242 -15.15 -6.21 2.60
C PHE A 242 -15.06 -6.15 1.08
N SER A 243 -15.95 -6.80 0.32
CA SER A 243 -15.94 -6.74 -1.14
C SER A 243 -16.25 -5.34 -1.65
N SER A 244 -17.24 -4.65 -1.08
CA SER A 244 -17.59 -3.28 -1.45
C SER A 244 -16.55 -2.24 -1.05
N SER A 245 -15.70 -2.55 -0.07
CA SER A 245 -14.62 -1.66 0.38
C SER A 245 -13.29 -1.93 -0.33
N SER A 246 -13.18 -3.03 -1.07
CA SER A 246 -11.98 -3.39 -1.85
C SER A 246 -12.07 -3.03 -3.33
N MET A 247 -13.21 -2.50 -3.78
CA MET A 247 -13.41 -1.91 -5.11
C MET A 247 -12.82 -0.50 -5.20
#